data_bcd730d20481748b564a5df6eaac01f9
#
_entry.id   bcd730d20481748b564a5df6eaac01f9
#
_cell.length_a   1.000
_cell.length_b   1.000
_cell.length_c   1.000
_cell.angle_alpha   90.00
_cell.angle_beta   90.00
_cell.angle_gamma   90.00
#
_symmetry.space_group_name_H-M   'P 1'
#
loop_
_entity.id
_entity.type
_entity.pdbx_description
1 polymer ?
#
loop_
_entity_poly.entity_id
_entity_poly.type
_entity_poly.pdbx_seq_one_letter_code
_entity_poly.pdbx_strand_id
1 'polypeptide(L)'
;MLELKPMIHKFRMKDNYYCLDVNSGIIHVIDELIDRVLDIYDGTNRDAVHAALDAKEDAVELDEIMDELDELIKAEQLFAPMSTEFKLVVGEKPIVKALCLNIAHDCNLACKYCFASQGDYGGVKRELMSFDVAKRAVDFLIKMSGPRQHCEIDFFGGEPLLNWDVVKQTVEYIESIQEKHNKIFKLTLTTNGMLLTQDKIDYVNKHKMSLVLSLDGRESVHNAMRPVAGSGAESYKYIAKNLINAVKQRHGLEYYVRGTYTHKNLDFTKDVMAMSDLGFEHLSMEPVVGEEGDYVLREEDWPALEKEYEKLADIYLQRQLEGWGEKFNFFHFRMDLYRGPCMAKRLRGCGAGHEYMAVVPNGDIYPCHQFVGKDGYVLGNVYDGLQNTEIPKDFRNTHVFSKPTCAECWAKFFCSGGCHANNITLGGDLETPYEFGCRLQKKRIECAIMIQAELEQAGIDGSIPVALG
;
A
#
# COMPACT_ATOMS: atom_id res chain seq x y z
N MET A 1 5.58 -27.95 -11.39
CA MET A 1 5.19 -27.51 -10.03
C MET A 1 6.40 -26.81 -9.44
N LEU A 2 6.26 -25.57 -9.00
CA LEU A 2 7.33 -24.92 -8.24
C LEU A 2 7.40 -25.63 -6.88
N GLU A 3 8.51 -26.28 -6.61
CA GLU A 3 8.81 -26.87 -5.31
C GLU A 3 9.22 -25.71 -4.40
N LEU A 4 8.28 -25.20 -3.65
CA LEU A 4 8.52 -24.07 -2.74
C LEU A 4 9.12 -24.63 -1.45
N LYS A 5 10.38 -24.32 -1.23
CA LYS A 5 11.13 -24.74 -0.05
C LYS A 5 10.66 -24.02 1.19
N PRO A 6 10.75 -24.65 2.37
CA PRO A 6 10.66 -23.96 3.65
C PRO A 6 11.60 -22.76 3.66
N MET A 7 11.15 -21.64 4.24
CA MET A 7 11.92 -20.42 4.26
C MET A 7 11.68 -19.66 5.55
N ILE A 8 12.75 -19.25 6.18
CA ILE A 8 12.72 -18.32 7.32
C ILE A 8 13.40 -17.00 6.93
N HIS A 9 13.04 -15.93 7.64
CA HIS A 9 13.71 -14.65 7.55
C HIS A 9 14.08 -14.19 8.94
N LYS A 10 15.39 -14.02 9.18
CA LYS A 10 15.96 -13.55 10.43
C LYS A 10 16.44 -12.12 10.27
N PHE A 11 16.21 -11.30 11.29
CA PHE A 11 16.76 -9.96 11.35
C PHE A 11 16.92 -9.50 12.79
N ARG A 12 17.85 -8.56 13.00
CA ARG A 12 18.01 -7.90 14.28
C ARG A 12 17.48 -6.47 14.18
N MET A 13 16.69 -6.07 15.18
CA MET A 13 16.28 -4.69 15.35
C MET A 13 16.39 -4.31 16.82
N LYS A 14 17.11 -3.21 17.12
CA LYS A 14 17.53 -2.86 18.47
C LYS A 14 18.39 -3.99 19.10
N ASP A 15 17.97 -4.47 20.25
CA ASP A 15 18.67 -5.52 21.00
C ASP A 15 18.06 -6.91 20.80
N ASN A 16 16.96 -7.01 20.07
CA ASN A 16 16.20 -8.24 19.88
C ASN A 16 16.44 -8.84 18.49
N TYR A 17 16.35 -10.16 18.41
CA TYR A 17 16.40 -10.94 17.18
C TYR A 17 15.02 -11.51 16.89
N TYR A 18 14.64 -11.48 15.63
CA TYR A 18 13.34 -11.94 15.15
C TYR A 18 13.53 -12.95 14.03
N CYS A 19 12.70 -13.99 14.07
CA CYS A 19 12.64 -15.00 13.03
C CYS A 19 11.19 -15.14 12.55
N LEU A 20 10.95 -14.86 11.27
CA LEU A 20 9.67 -15.09 10.59
C LEU A 20 9.75 -16.41 9.85
N ASP A 21 8.87 -17.36 10.14
CA ASP A 21 8.59 -18.45 9.21
C ASP A 21 7.67 -17.94 8.09
N VAL A 22 8.18 -17.96 6.86
CA VAL A 22 7.52 -17.30 5.72
C VAL A 22 6.24 -18.02 5.29
N ASN A 23 6.19 -19.33 5.46
CA ASN A 23 5.08 -20.14 4.99
C ASN A 23 3.93 -20.23 6.00
N SER A 24 4.23 -20.33 7.29
CA SER A 24 3.22 -20.28 8.36
C SER A 24 2.82 -18.86 8.72
N GLY A 25 3.74 -17.89 8.55
CA GLY A 25 3.57 -16.50 8.99
C GLY A 25 3.83 -16.31 10.50
N ILE A 26 4.35 -17.33 11.19
CA ILE A 26 4.64 -17.27 12.62
C ILE A 26 5.92 -16.47 12.85
N ILE A 27 5.90 -15.64 13.89
CA ILE A 27 7.02 -14.80 14.31
C ILE A 27 7.55 -15.37 15.64
N HIS A 28 8.86 -15.58 15.69
CA HIS A 28 9.58 -15.96 16.90
C HIS A 28 10.49 -14.81 17.32
N VAL A 29 10.47 -14.45 18.60
CA VAL A 29 11.51 -13.62 19.22
C VAL A 29 12.56 -14.58 19.77
N ILE A 30 13.79 -14.44 19.33
CA ILE A 30 14.88 -15.36 19.61
C ILE A 30 16.07 -14.61 20.25
N ASP A 31 17.01 -15.32 20.80
CA ASP A 31 18.27 -14.76 21.27
C ASP A 31 19.40 -14.89 20.23
N GLU A 32 20.57 -14.37 20.56
CA GLU A 32 21.73 -14.40 19.67
C GLU A 32 22.24 -15.82 19.42
N LEU A 33 22.13 -16.73 20.39
CA LEU A 33 22.59 -18.11 20.23
C LEU A 33 21.66 -18.88 19.29
N ILE A 34 20.35 -18.76 19.48
CA ILE A 34 19.34 -19.34 18.58
C ILE A 34 19.51 -18.77 17.16
N ASP A 35 19.76 -17.46 17.02
CA ASP A 35 20.00 -16.84 15.70
C ASP A 35 21.20 -17.50 15.01
N ARG A 36 22.29 -17.74 15.71
CA ARG A 36 23.49 -18.42 15.17
C ARG A 36 23.24 -19.90 14.87
N VAL A 37 22.48 -20.60 15.70
CA VAL A 37 22.06 -21.99 15.45
C VAL A 37 21.25 -22.06 14.16
N LEU A 38 20.29 -21.17 13.96
CA LEU A 38 19.44 -21.10 12.77
C LEU A 38 20.18 -20.67 11.47
N ASP A 39 21.43 -20.20 11.56
CA ASP A 39 22.29 -20.03 10.38
C ASP A 39 22.76 -21.38 9.80
N ILE A 40 22.73 -22.43 10.62
CA ILE A 40 23.29 -23.73 10.28
C ILE A 40 22.17 -24.79 10.30
N TYR A 41 21.32 -24.78 11.31
CA TYR A 41 20.33 -25.81 11.58
C TYR A 41 19.11 -25.72 10.66
N ASP A 42 18.77 -26.82 10.00
CA ASP A 42 17.63 -26.95 9.11
C ASP A 42 16.66 -28.08 9.51
N GLY A 43 16.82 -28.63 10.73
CA GLY A 43 16.06 -29.77 11.25
C GLY A 43 16.72 -31.15 11.02
N THR A 44 17.89 -31.21 10.34
CA THR A 44 18.51 -32.50 9.99
C THR A 44 20.00 -32.61 10.27
N ASN A 45 20.70 -31.51 10.53
CA ASN A 45 22.16 -31.41 10.50
C ASN A 45 22.79 -31.03 11.85
N ARG A 46 22.36 -31.63 12.96
CA ARG A 46 22.86 -31.36 14.34
C ARG A 46 24.40 -31.39 14.44
N ASP A 47 25.04 -32.41 13.82
CA ASP A 47 26.51 -32.52 13.81
C ASP A 47 27.20 -31.28 13.22
N ALA A 48 26.58 -30.61 12.26
CA ALA A 48 27.14 -29.39 11.67
C ALA A 48 27.08 -28.20 12.66
N VAL A 49 26.02 -28.14 13.48
CA VAL A 49 25.91 -27.13 14.55
C VAL A 49 27.00 -27.31 15.57
N HIS A 50 27.18 -28.53 16.09
CA HIS A 50 28.24 -28.86 17.04
C HIS A 50 29.62 -28.55 16.46
N ALA A 51 29.90 -29.00 15.24
CA ALA A 51 31.19 -28.73 14.57
C ALA A 51 31.51 -27.23 14.45
N ALA A 52 30.50 -26.40 14.32
CA ALA A 52 30.68 -24.95 14.17
C ALA A 52 30.69 -24.16 15.49
N LEU A 53 29.95 -24.61 16.50
CA LEU A 53 29.69 -23.84 17.72
C LEU A 53 30.29 -24.41 19.00
N ASP A 54 30.51 -25.74 19.15
CA ASP A 54 31.02 -26.39 20.37
C ASP A 54 32.31 -25.77 20.95
N ALA A 55 33.15 -25.16 20.14
CA ALA A 55 34.33 -24.53 20.61
C ALA A 55 34.11 -23.24 21.46
N LYS A 56 32.88 -22.73 21.44
CA LYS A 56 32.49 -21.46 22.04
C LYS A 56 31.28 -21.56 22.96
N GLU A 57 30.41 -22.53 22.76
CA GLU A 57 29.12 -22.69 23.43
C GLU A 57 29.05 -24.04 24.14
N ASP A 58 28.14 -24.18 25.10
CA ASP A 58 27.88 -25.44 25.81
C ASP A 58 27.16 -26.44 24.89
N ALA A 59 27.72 -27.62 24.70
CA ALA A 59 27.11 -28.65 23.84
C ALA A 59 25.72 -29.11 24.34
N VAL A 60 25.48 -29.08 25.66
CA VAL A 60 24.16 -29.43 26.23
C VAL A 60 23.13 -28.36 25.89
N GLU A 61 23.50 -27.09 25.99
CA GLU A 61 22.63 -25.95 25.61
C GLU A 61 22.31 -25.96 24.12
N LEU A 62 23.26 -26.31 23.26
CA LEU A 62 23.02 -26.47 21.82
C LEU A 62 22.03 -27.61 21.53
N ASP A 63 22.14 -28.74 22.23
CA ASP A 63 21.19 -29.85 22.09
C ASP A 63 19.77 -29.45 22.56
N GLU A 64 19.64 -28.75 23.67
CA GLU A 64 18.36 -28.26 24.19
C GLU A 64 17.70 -27.30 23.17
N ILE A 65 18.45 -26.35 22.60
CA ILE A 65 17.96 -25.44 21.57
C ILE A 65 17.48 -26.23 20.35
N MET A 66 18.26 -27.20 19.85
CA MET A 66 17.87 -27.99 18.68
C MET A 66 16.64 -28.85 18.95
N ASP A 67 16.48 -29.35 20.18
CA ASP A 67 15.27 -30.09 20.59
C ASP A 67 14.02 -29.20 20.58
N GLU A 68 14.13 -27.95 21.07
CA GLU A 68 13.03 -26.97 21.00
C GLU A 68 12.69 -26.61 19.53
N LEU A 69 13.71 -26.40 18.69
CA LEU A 69 13.52 -26.11 17.27
C LEU A 69 12.85 -27.29 16.54
N ASP A 70 13.19 -28.55 16.90
CA ASP A 70 12.55 -29.73 16.33
C ASP A 70 11.05 -29.81 16.68
N GLU A 71 10.66 -29.44 17.91
CA GLU A 71 9.23 -29.37 18.26
C GLU A 71 8.49 -28.28 17.46
N LEU A 72 9.11 -27.13 17.21
CA LEU A 72 8.53 -26.08 16.35
C LEU A 72 8.41 -26.55 14.90
N ILE A 73 9.41 -27.26 14.38
CA ILE A 73 9.40 -27.83 13.02
C ILE A 73 8.28 -28.86 12.89
N LYS A 74 8.16 -29.76 13.86
CA LYS A 74 7.10 -30.76 13.90
C LYS A 74 5.70 -30.17 14.01
N ALA A 75 5.58 -29.02 14.69
CA ALA A 75 4.33 -28.27 14.78
C ALA A 75 4.03 -27.40 13.54
N GLU A 76 4.87 -27.44 12.51
CA GLU A 76 4.80 -26.58 11.30
C GLU A 76 4.83 -25.07 11.65
N GLN A 77 5.54 -24.70 12.71
CA GLN A 77 5.72 -23.33 13.18
C GLN A 77 7.07 -22.76 12.78
N LEU A 78 8.01 -23.62 12.37
CA LEU A 78 9.33 -23.26 11.86
C LEU A 78 9.64 -24.18 10.67
N PHE A 79 10.27 -23.65 9.62
CA PHE A 79 10.49 -24.34 8.34
C PHE A 79 9.23 -25.03 7.80
N ALA A 80 8.07 -24.40 8.02
CA ALA A 80 6.79 -24.92 7.62
C ALA A 80 6.74 -25.24 6.12
N PRO A 81 6.18 -26.40 5.74
CA PRO A 81 5.98 -26.70 4.33
C PRO A 81 4.96 -25.75 3.73
N MET A 82 5.12 -25.40 2.49
CA MET A 82 4.06 -24.63 1.81
C MET A 82 2.87 -25.56 1.53
N SER A 83 1.67 -25.11 1.90
CA SER A 83 0.44 -25.86 1.60
C SER A 83 0.33 -26.15 0.11
N THR A 84 0.26 -27.44 -0.26
CA THR A 84 0.12 -27.91 -1.65
C THR A 84 -1.28 -27.63 -2.23
N GLU A 85 -2.24 -27.20 -1.41
CA GLU A 85 -3.60 -26.86 -1.86
C GLU A 85 -3.67 -25.49 -2.56
N PHE A 86 -2.53 -24.85 -2.74
CA PHE A 86 -2.43 -23.55 -3.37
C PHE A 86 -2.70 -23.66 -4.88
N LYS A 87 -3.97 -23.71 -5.26
CA LYS A 87 -4.40 -23.55 -6.65
C LYS A 87 -4.74 -22.09 -6.91
N LEU A 88 -3.87 -21.39 -7.62
CA LEU A 88 -4.18 -20.09 -8.15
C LEU A 88 -5.31 -20.24 -9.18
N VAL A 89 -6.56 -20.11 -8.75
CA VAL A 89 -7.71 -20.09 -9.66
C VAL A 89 -7.71 -18.74 -10.37
N VAL A 90 -7.09 -18.69 -11.54
CA VAL A 90 -7.13 -17.53 -12.43
C VAL A 90 -8.38 -17.67 -13.29
N GLY A 91 -9.41 -16.87 -13.02
CA GLY A 91 -10.60 -16.82 -13.89
C GLY A 91 -10.22 -16.39 -15.30
N GLU A 92 -10.93 -16.86 -16.32
CA GLU A 92 -10.66 -16.53 -17.73
C GLU A 92 -10.92 -15.05 -18.08
N LYS A 93 -11.81 -14.40 -17.33
CA LYS A 93 -12.22 -12.99 -17.56
C LYS A 93 -11.89 -12.13 -16.35
N PRO A 94 -11.55 -10.85 -16.56
CA PRO A 94 -11.38 -9.90 -15.46
C PRO A 94 -12.72 -9.71 -14.72
N ILE A 95 -12.67 -9.66 -13.38
CA ILE A 95 -13.79 -9.27 -12.52
C ILE A 95 -13.37 -7.95 -11.86
N VAL A 96 -13.84 -6.85 -12.43
CA VAL A 96 -13.48 -5.52 -11.94
C VAL A 96 -14.25 -5.22 -10.66
N LYS A 97 -13.53 -4.90 -9.60
CA LYS A 97 -14.11 -4.56 -8.29
C LYS A 97 -14.02 -3.08 -7.98
N ALA A 98 -13.08 -2.37 -8.60
CA ALA A 98 -12.83 -0.97 -8.28
C ALA A 98 -12.47 -0.17 -9.53
N LEU A 99 -12.92 1.09 -9.57
CA LEU A 99 -12.54 2.07 -10.57
C LEU A 99 -11.96 3.32 -9.91
N CYS A 100 -10.85 3.81 -10.47
CA CYS A 100 -10.38 5.17 -10.27
C CYS A 100 -10.97 6.06 -11.38
N LEU A 101 -11.83 6.99 -11.01
CA LEU A 101 -12.39 7.96 -11.94
C LEU A 101 -11.53 9.23 -11.93
N ASN A 102 -10.77 9.45 -13.00
CA ASN A 102 -10.03 10.70 -13.20
C ASN A 102 -11.04 11.80 -13.59
N ILE A 103 -11.72 12.33 -12.58
CA ILE A 103 -12.81 13.33 -12.76
C ILE A 103 -12.31 14.62 -13.39
N ALA A 104 -11.04 14.95 -13.19
CA ALA A 104 -10.43 16.16 -13.74
C ALA A 104 -8.99 15.88 -14.20
N HIS A 105 -8.69 16.13 -15.45
CA HIS A 105 -7.34 16.24 -15.99
C HIS A 105 -6.87 17.70 -15.86
N ASP A 106 -6.98 18.25 -14.66
CA ASP A 106 -6.48 19.56 -14.26
C ASP A 106 -6.27 19.61 -12.75
N CYS A 107 -5.38 20.49 -12.28
CA CYS A 107 -5.07 20.64 -10.87
C CYS A 107 -4.77 22.10 -10.52
N ASN A 108 -5.18 22.52 -9.33
CA ASN A 108 -4.90 23.83 -8.77
C ASN A 108 -3.57 23.91 -7.98
N LEU A 109 -2.83 22.78 -7.88
CA LEU A 109 -1.46 22.72 -7.36
C LEU A 109 -0.47 22.30 -8.45
N ALA A 110 0.79 22.71 -8.28
CA ALA A 110 1.90 22.35 -9.15
C ALA A 110 2.94 21.50 -8.39
N CYS A 111 2.51 20.36 -7.84
CA CYS A 111 3.41 19.48 -7.08
C CYS A 111 4.58 19.01 -7.92
N LYS A 112 5.81 19.17 -7.42
CA LYS A 112 7.04 18.88 -8.19
C LYS A 112 7.21 17.39 -8.51
N TYR A 113 6.74 16.51 -7.63
CA TYR A 113 6.82 15.05 -7.77
C TYR A 113 5.55 14.43 -8.37
N CYS A 114 4.66 15.23 -8.96
CA CYS A 114 3.36 14.74 -9.43
C CYS A 114 3.50 13.76 -10.60
N PHE A 115 3.20 12.47 -10.36
CA PHE A 115 3.21 11.45 -11.42
C PHE A 115 2.18 11.74 -12.53
N ALA A 116 1.11 12.50 -12.19
CA ALA A 116 0.06 12.91 -13.12
C ALA A 116 0.38 14.23 -13.85
N SER A 117 1.64 14.71 -13.78
CA SER A 117 2.06 15.97 -14.41
C SER A 117 1.07 17.12 -14.15
N GLN A 118 0.65 17.27 -12.88
CA GLN A 118 -0.33 18.30 -12.47
C GLN A 118 -1.71 18.15 -13.13
N GLY A 119 -2.07 16.94 -13.53
CA GLY A 119 -3.35 16.58 -14.12
C GLY A 119 -3.34 16.41 -15.64
N ASP A 120 -2.28 16.78 -16.36
CA ASP A 120 -2.21 16.58 -17.81
C ASP A 120 -1.65 15.22 -18.23
N TYR A 121 -1.16 14.42 -17.28
CA TYR A 121 -0.68 13.05 -17.48
C TYR A 121 0.32 12.92 -18.65
N GLY A 122 1.24 13.89 -18.76
CA GLY A 122 2.30 13.86 -19.78
C GLY A 122 1.86 14.30 -21.17
N GLY A 123 0.87 15.17 -21.25
CA GLY A 123 0.42 15.78 -22.52
C GLY A 123 -0.96 15.33 -22.97
N VAL A 124 -1.69 14.60 -22.15
CA VAL A 124 -3.12 14.37 -22.38
C VAL A 124 -3.86 15.70 -22.25
N LYS A 125 -4.87 15.90 -23.08
CA LYS A 125 -5.67 17.13 -23.07
C LYS A 125 -6.23 17.42 -21.68
N ARG A 126 -6.03 18.64 -21.18
CA ARG A 126 -6.69 19.11 -19.96
C ARG A 126 -8.18 19.24 -20.20
N GLU A 127 -8.95 18.42 -19.51
CA GLU A 127 -10.40 18.38 -19.59
C GLU A 127 -11.05 17.85 -18.32
N LEU A 128 -12.32 18.15 -18.13
CA LEU A 128 -13.14 17.66 -17.05
C LEU A 128 -14.02 16.53 -17.56
N MET A 129 -14.18 15.46 -16.77
CA MET A 129 -15.07 14.34 -17.11
C MET A 129 -16.51 14.83 -17.16
N SER A 130 -17.26 14.44 -18.21
CA SER A 130 -18.69 14.69 -18.25
C SER A 130 -19.46 13.68 -17.37
N PHE A 131 -20.65 14.05 -16.91
CA PHE A 131 -21.50 13.12 -16.19
C PHE A 131 -21.89 11.88 -17.03
N ASP A 132 -22.03 12.02 -18.35
CA ASP A 132 -22.32 10.86 -19.22
C ASP A 132 -21.19 9.82 -19.16
N VAL A 133 -19.93 10.26 -19.22
CA VAL A 133 -18.77 9.36 -19.07
C VAL A 133 -18.74 8.72 -17.67
N ALA A 134 -18.89 9.52 -16.60
CA ALA A 134 -18.91 9.01 -15.24
C ALA A 134 -20.02 7.98 -15.02
N LYS A 135 -21.21 8.25 -15.52
CA LYS A 135 -22.34 7.32 -15.47
C LYS A 135 -22.03 6.02 -16.20
N ARG A 136 -21.47 6.08 -17.41
CA ARG A 136 -21.07 4.88 -18.18
C ARG A 136 -19.98 4.09 -17.49
N ALA A 137 -19.06 4.75 -16.81
CA ALA A 137 -18.04 4.08 -16.01
C ALA A 137 -18.66 3.30 -14.84
N VAL A 138 -19.68 3.85 -14.17
CA VAL A 138 -20.43 3.14 -13.13
C VAL A 138 -21.18 1.93 -13.73
N ASP A 139 -21.87 2.10 -14.87
CA ASP A 139 -22.56 1.01 -15.56
C ASP A 139 -21.58 -0.09 -16.03
N PHE A 140 -20.39 0.31 -16.50
CA PHE A 140 -19.30 -0.60 -16.83
C PHE A 140 -18.83 -1.40 -15.60
N LEU A 141 -18.61 -0.75 -14.44
CA LEU A 141 -18.22 -1.44 -13.21
C LEU A 141 -19.28 -2.45 -12.77
N ILE A 142 -20.55 -2.08 -12.79
CA ILE A 142 -21.66 -2.99 -12.43
C ILE A 142 -21.65 -4.23 -13.35
N LYS A 143 -21.48 -4.03 -14.66
CA LYS A 143 -21.41 -5.12 -15.64
C LYS A 143 -20.19 -6.01 -15.41
N MET A 144 -19.01 -5.41 -15.20
CA MET A 144 -17.74 -6.15 -15.10
C MET A 144 -17.50 -6.77 -13.73
N SER A 145 -18.20 -6.33 -12.69
CA SER A 145 -18.10 -6.93 -11.35
C SER A 145 -18.86 -8.24 -11.21
N GLY A 146 -19.71 -8.60 -12.19
CA GLY A 146 -20.45 -9.85 -12.18
C GLY A 146 -21.26 -10.07 -10.88
N PRO A 147 -21.10 -11.22 -10.20
CA PRO A 147 -21.83 -11.52 -8.97
C PRO A 147 -21.28 -10.80 -7.72
N ARG A 148 -20.15 -10.10 -7.83
CA ARG A 148 -19.53 -9.39 -6.71
C ARG A 148 -20.44 -8.26 -6.24
N GLN A 149 -20.79 -8.24 -4.95
CA GLN A 149 -21.64 -7.21 -4.37
C GLN A 149 -20.87 -5.92 -4.05
N HIS A 150 -19.70 -6.05 -3.43
CA HIS A 150 -18.87 -4.90 -3.02
C HIS A 150 -18.06 -4.35 -4.19
N CYS A 151 -18.32 -3.09 -4.53
CA CYS A 151 -17.63 -2.33 -5.56
C CYS A 151 -17.07 -1.05 -4.96
N GLU A 152 -15.99 -0.53 -5.55
CA GLU A 152 -15.32 0.68 -5.06
C GLU A 152 -15.15 1.70 -6.19
N ILE A 153 -15.31 2.97 -5.87
CA ILE A 153 -15.00 4.08 -6.77
C ILE A 153 -14.18 5.11 -6.01
N ASP A 154 -13.00 5.42 -6.54
CA ASP A 154 -12.16 6.52 -6.09
C ASP A 154 -12.27 7.69 -7.06
N PHE A 155 -12.79 8.81 -6.59
CA PHE A 155 -12.79 10.08 -7.30
C PHE A 155 -11.40 10.70 -7.20
N PHE A 156 -10.70 10.73 -8.32
CA PHE A 156 -9.30 11.06 -8.45
C PHE A 156 -9.05 12.01 -9.65
N GLY A 157 -7.80 12.11 -10.07
CA GLY A 157 -7.35 12.87 -11.24
C GLY A 157 -6.24 13.82 -10.86
N GLY A 158 -6.26 15.05 -11.40
CA GLY A 158 -5.44 16.14 -10.90
C GLY A 158 -5.98 16.61 -9.55
N GLU A 159 -7.12 17.34 -9.57
CA GLU A 159 -7.89 17.65 -8.36
C GLU A 159 -9.40 17.45 -8.64
N PRO A 160 -10.03 16.42 -8.08
CA PRO A 160 -11.42 16.10 -8.36
C PRO A 160 -12.41 17.18 -7.92
N LEU A 161 -12.08 18.00 -6.93
CA LEU A 161 -12.95 19.10 -6.49
C LEU A 161 -13.09 20.24 -7.50
N LEU A 162 -12.28 20.26 -8.57
CA LEU A 162 -12.48 21.16 -9.72
C LEU A 162 -13.74 20.79 -10.53
N ASN A 163 -14.18 19.52 -10.43
CA ASN A 163 -15.36 19.02 -11.13
C ASN A 163 -16.43 18.49 -10.15
N TRP A 164 -16.66 19.26 -9.08
CA TRP A 164 -17.49 18.86 -7.97
C TRP A 164 -18.93 18.48 -8.35
N ASP A 165 -19.50 19.16 -9.35
CA ASP A 165 -20.88 18.87 -9.77
C ASP A 165 -21.01 17.47 -10.38
N VAL A 166 -20.00 17.00 -11.12
CA VAL A 166 -19.99 15.63 -11.66
C VAL A 166 -19.74 14.61 -10.55
N VAL A 167 -18.92 14.91 -9.54
CA VAL A 167 -18.79 14.05 -8.35
C VAL A 167 -20.15 13.84 -7.71
N LYS A 168 -20.89 14.93 -7.40
CA LYS A 168 -22.24 14.83 -6.80
C LYS A 168 -23.21 14.02 -7.65
N GLN A 169 -23.32 14.33 -8.94
CA GLN A 169 -24.21 13.63 -9.86
C GLN A 169 -23.88 12.13 -9.92
N THR A 170 -22.59 11.77 -9.86
CA THR A 170 -22.16 10.38 -9.87
C THR A 170 -22.53 9.65 -8.59
N VAL A 171 -22.34 10.28 -7.43
CA VAL A 171 -22.75 9.73 -6.12
C VAL A 171 -24.27 9.49 -6.10
N GLU A 172 -25.07 10.49 -6.47
CA GLU A 172 -26.53 10.40 -6.52
C GLU A 172 -27.01 9.31 -7.49
N TYR A 173 -26.34 9.19 -8.65
CA TYR A 173 -26.62 8.11 -9.60
C TYR A 173 -26.36 6.75 -8.99
N ILE A 174 -25.20 6.53 -8.38
CA ILE A 174 -24.84 5.27 -7.71
C ILE A 174 -25.88 4.89 -6.66
N GLU A 175 -26.23 5.83 -5.78
CA GLU A 175 -27.22 5.61 -4.72
C GLU A 175 -28.60 5.22 -5.29
N SER A 176 -28.98 5.78 -6.44
CA SER A 176 -30.26 5.49 -7.10
C SER A 176 -30.36 4.09 -7.72
N ILE A 177 -29.22 3.45 -8.04
CA ILE A 177 -29.20 2.19 -8.80
C ILE A 177 -28.61 1.01 -8.05
N GLN A 178 -27.78 1.22 -7.00
CA GLN A 178 -27.01 0.17 -6.36
C GLN A 178 -27.87 -0.97 -5.81
N GLU A 179 -29.02 -0.67 -5.20
CA GLU A 179 -29.94 -1.66 -4.66
C GLU A 179 -30.52 -2.54 -5.79
N LYS A 180 -30.96 -1.93 -6.90
CA LYS A 180 -31.50 -2.63 -8.06
C LYS A 180 -30.52 -3.65 -8.65
N HIS A 181 -29.22 -3.35 -8.58
CA HIS A 181 -28.17 -4.20 -9.11
C HIS A 181 -27.53 -5.10 -8.04
N ASN A 182 -28.06 -5.11 -6.81
CA ASN A 182 -27.50 -5.84 -5.67
C ASN A 182 -26.01 -5.50 -5.46
N LYS A 183 -25.69 -4.20 -5.47
CA LYS A 183 -24.35 -3.67 -5.26
C LYS A 183 -24.28 -2.81 -4.01
N ILE A 184 -23.10 -2.80 -3.40
CA ILE A 184 -22.74 -1.95 -2.27
C ILE A 184 -21.49 -1.21 -2.71
N PHE A 185 -21.59 0.12 -2.85
CA PHE A 185 -20.45 0.93 -3.27
C PHE A 185 -19.76 1.57 -2.09
N LYS A 186 -18.43 1.41 -2.02
CA LYS A 186 -17.54 2.24 -1.20
C LYS A 186 -17.03 3.37 -2.08
N LEU A 187 -17.26 4.61 -1.67
CA LEU A 187 -16.87 5.81 -2.41
C LEU A 187 -15.73 6.50 -1.68
N THR A 188 -14.67 6.79 -2.38
CA THR A 188 -13.48 7.50 -1.86
C THR A 188 -13.26 8.77 -2.65
N LEU A 189 -12.85 9.82 -1.98
CA LEU A 189 -12.43 11.09 -2.58
C LEU A 189 -10.99 11.37 -2.20
N THR A 190 -10.09 11.38 -3.18
CA THR A 190 -8.68 11.74 -3.00
C THR A 190 -8.48 13.20 -3.39
N THR A 191 -8.16 14.07 -2.45
CA THR A 191 -8.07 15.51 -2.69
C THR A 191 -6.85 16.15 -2.04
N ASN A 192 -6.33 17.21 -2.67
CA ASN A 192 -5.31 18.07 -2.07
C ASN A 192 -5.87 19.02 -1.00
N GLY A 193 -7.18 19.09 -0.82
CA GLY A 193 -7.84 19.85 0.23
C GLY A 193 -7.94 21.36 0.02
N MET A 194 -7.34 21.93 -1.02
CA MET A 194 -7.37 23.37 -1.28
C MET A 194 -8.81 23.90 -1.47
N LEU A 195 -9.65 23.09 -2.13
CA LEU A 195 -11.05 23.43 -2.45
C LEU A 195 -12.06 22.73 -1.50
N LEU A 196 -11.60 22.13 -0.42
CA LEU A 196 -12.45 21.38 0.52
C LEU A 196 -13.16 22.36 1.47
N THR A 197 -14.25 22.97 1.00
CA THR A 197 -15.10 23.92 1.71
C THR A 197 -16.12 23.20 2.61
N GLN A 198 -16.80 23.93 3.51
CA GLN A 198 -17.75 23.33 4.45
C GLN A 198 -18.89 22.58 3.77
N ASP A 199 -19.45 23.13 2.70
CA ASP A 199 -20.51 22.46 1.93
C ASP A 199 -20.09 21.12 1.36
N LYS A 200 -18.82 20.99 0.95
CA LYS A 200 -18.25 19.74 0.46
C LYS A 200 -17.99 18.74 1.60
N ILE A 201 -17.51 19.24 2.75
CA ILE A 201 -17.34 18.41 3.96
C ILE A 201 -18.69 17.84 4.40
N ASP A 202 -19.73 18.67 4.45
CA ASP A 202 -21.08 18.24 4.80
C ASP A 202 -21.62 17.17 3.84
N TYR A 203 -21.35 17.36 2.53
CA TYR A 203 -21.77 16.40 1.50
C TYR A 203 -21.04 15.08 1.65
N VAL A 204 -19.70 15.05 1.72
CA VAL A 204 -18.95 13.79 1.84
C VAL A 204 -19.27 13.03 3.12
N ASN A 205 -19.56 13.75 4.21
CA ASN A 205 -19.99 13.13 5.48
C ASN A 205 -21.40 12.54 5.37
N LYS A 206 -22.34 13.28 4.78
CA LYS A 206 -23.72 12.83 4.55
C LYS A 206 -23.76 11.54 3.73
N HIS A 207 -22.94 11.45 2.68
CA HIS A 207 -22.87 10.29 1.78
C HIS A 207 -21.82 9.25 2.20
N LYS A 208 -21.27 9.37 3.44
CA LYS A 208 -20.31 8.43 4.05
C LYS A 208 -19.11 8.10 3.15
N MET A 209 -18.67 9.06 2.36
CA MET A 209 -17.49 8.86 1.50
C MET A 209 -16.22 8.81 2.35
N SER A 210 -15.31 7.91 2.02
CA SER A 210 -13.96 7.90 2.58
C SER A 210 -13.12 9.05 2.01
N LEU A 211 -12.18 9.58 2.80
CA LEU A 211 -11.32 10.68 2.37
C LEU A 211 -9.84 10.26 2.37
N VAL A 212 -9.14 10.52 1.27
CA VAL A 212 -7.69 10.54 1.21
C VAL A 212 -7.23 11.99 1.04
N LEU A 213 -6.57 12.52 2.06
CA LEU A 213 -6.24 13.93 2.20
C LEU A 213 -4.73 14.14 2.04
N SER A 214 -4.31 14.94 1.08
CA SER A 214 -2.89 15.10 0.75
C SER A 214 -2.22 16.19 1.58
N LEU A 215 -1.22 15.81 2.42
CA LEU A 215 -0.38 16.72 3.20
C LEU A 215 1.00 16.09 3.45
N ASP A 216 2.09 16.83 3.17
CA ASP A 216 3.44 16.27 3.29
C ASP A 216 4.11 16.50 4.66
N GLY A 217 3.34 16.80 5.71
CA GLY A 217 3.84 16.98 7.06
C GLY A 217 4.21 18.43 7.38
N ARG A 218 5.49 18.72 7.64
CA ARG A 218 5.96 20.08 8.00
C ARG A 218 5.66 21.12 6.92
N GLU A 219 5.31 22.34 7.35
CA GLU A 219 4.96 23.45 6.46
C GLU A 219 6.04 23.73 5.41
N SER A 220 7.32 23.73 5.80
CA SER A 220 8.43 23.98 4.89
C SER A 220 8.58 22.90 3.82
N VAL A 221 8.38 21.63 4.19
CA VAL A 221 8.44 20.48 3.27
C VAL A 221 7.27 20.56 2.28
N HIS A 222 6.06 20.75 2.78
CA HIS A 222 4.86 20.83 1.95
C HIS A 222 4.93 21.99 0.95
N ASN A 223 5.27 23.21 1.41
CA ASN A 223 5.35 24.38 0.55
C ASN A 223 6.42 24.26 -0.52
N ALA A 224 7.56 23.62 -0.20
CA ALA A 224 8.62 23.37 -1.16
C ALA A 224 8.19 22.44 -2.30
N MET A 225 7.29 21.49 -2.04
CA MET A 225 6.91 20.43 -2.97
C MET A 225 5.52 20.63 -3.60
N ARG A 226 4.60 21.36 -2.95
CA ARG A 226 3.21 21.53 -3.40
C ARG A 226 2.79 23.01 -3.54
N PRO A 227 3.47 23.80 -4.39
CA PRO A 227 3.07 25.18 -4.63
C PRO A 227 1.73 25.27 -5.36
N VAL A 228 1.04 26.40 -5.22
CA VAL A 228 -0.19 26.72 -5.96
C VAL A 228 0.14 26.89 -7.45
N ALA A 229 -0.64 26.26 -8.33
CA ALA A 229 -0.47 26.35 -9.77
C ALA A 229 -0.55 27.80 -10.27
N GLY A 230 0.29 28.14 -11.24
CA GLY A 230 0.37 29.46 -11.87
C GLY A 230 1.04 30.53 -11.01
N SER A 231 0.76 30.62 -9.71
CA SER A 231 1.32 31.66 -8.83
C SER A 231 2.62 31.23 -8.12
N GLY A 232 2.82 29.92 -7.91
CA GLY A 232 3.91 29.40 -7.07
C GLY A 232 3.75 29.71 -5.58
N ALA A 233 2.61 30.23 -5.15
CA ALA A 233 2.36 30.61 -3.76
C ALA A 233 2.32 29.38 -2.83
N GLU A 234 2.56 29.63 -1.53
CA GLU A 234 2.48 28.62 -0.49
C GLU A 234 1.04 28.11 -0.31
N SER A 235 0.87 26.80 -0.20
CA SER A 235 -0.45 26.17 -0.10
C SER A 235 -0.77 25.64 1.30
N TYR A 236 0.26 25.35 2.13
CA TYR A 236 0.13 24.65 3.41
C TYR A 236 -0.95 25.22 4.34
N LYS A 237 -0.90 26.51 4.62
CA LYS A 237 -1.82 27.15 5.61
C LYS A 237 -3.29 26.97 5.25
N TYR A 238 -3.61 27.06 3.97
CA TYR A 238 -4.98 26.87 3.48
C TYR A 238 -5.38 25.39 3.55
N ILE A 239 -4.52 24.51 3.07
CA ILE A 239 -4.77 23.08 3.05
C ILE A 239 -4.89 22.54 4.48
N ALA A 240 -3.91 22.75 5.35
CA ALA A 240 -3.91 22.24 6.72
C ALA A 240 -5.18 22.69 7.46
N LYS A 241 -5.60 23.97 7.33
CA LYS A 241 -6.83 24.46 7.91
C LYS A 241 -8.06 23.69 7.45
N ASN A 242 -8.18 23.46 6.14
CA ASN A 242 -9.33 22.75 5.56
C ASN A 242 -9.35 21.28 5.99
N LEU A 243 -8.18 20.61 6.00
CA LEU A 243 -8.06 19.21 6.41
C LEU A 243 -8.38 19.03 7.90
N ILE A 244 -7.87 19.90 8.78
CA ILE A 244 -8.19 19.88 10.22
C ILE A 244 -9.69 20.04 10.42
N ASN A 245 -10.32 20.98 9.70
CA ASN A 245 -11.76 21.20 9.78
C ASN A 245 -12.55 19.96 9.31
N ALA A 246 -12.13 19.35 8.22
CA ALA A 246 -12.76 18.14 7.68
C ALA A 246 -12.65 16.97 8.66
N VAL A 247 -11.44 16.67 9.16
CA VAL A 247 -11.18 15.53 10.05
C VAL A 247 -11.94 15.65 11.37
N LYS A 248 -11.99 16.81 11.97
CA LYS A 248 -12.77 17.04 13.21
C LYS A 248 -14.26 16.69 13.09
N GLN A 249 -14.79 16.65 11.88
CA GLN A 249 -16.20 16.36 11.60
C GLN A 249 -16.45 14.94 11.06
N ARG A 250 -15.40 14.07 11.04
CA ARG A 250 -15.57 12.71 10.47
C ARG A 250 -16.38 11.76 11.36
N HIS A 251 -16.36 11.92 12.69
CA HIS A 251 -17.15 11.14 13.64
C HIS A 251 -17.14 9.62 13.38
N GLY A 252 -15.96 9.05 13.20
CA GLY A 252 -15.76 7.62 12.91
C GLY A 252 -15.85 7.23 11.42
N LEU A 253 -16.07 8.17 10.51
CA LEU A 253 -15.95 7.91 9.09
C LEU A 253 -14.48 7.84 8.66
N GLU A 254 -14.19 6.94 7.73
CA GLU A 254 -12.82 6.68 7.26
C GLU A 254 -12.15 7.90 6.61
N TYR A 255 -10.90 8.12 6.98
CA TYR A 255 -10.00 9.04 6.30
C TYR A 255 -8.55 8.60 6.47
N TYR A 256 -7.69 9.08 5.57
CA TYR A 256 -6.24 9.05 5.71
C TYR A 256 -5.65 10.39 5.31
N VAL A 257 -4.66 10.86 6.08
CA VAL A 257 -3.79 11.95 5.65
C VAL A 257 -2.54 11.33 5.06
N ARG A 258 -2.31 11.57 3.77
CA ARG A 258 -1.25 10.95 3.00
C ARG A 258 -0.23 11.98 2.55
N GLY A 259 1.01 11.80 2.99
CA GLY A 259 2.16 12.58 2.57
C GLY A 259 3.09 11.80 1.63
N THR A 260 4.04 12.53 1.07
CA THR A 260 5.12 11.98 0.25
C THR A 260 6.45 12.46 0.80
N TYR A 261 7.39 11.53 1.06
CA TYR A 261 8.76 11.91 1.37
C TYR A 261 9.65 11.74 0.13
N THR A 262 10.72 12.53 0.10
CA THR A 262 11.62 12.68 -1.03
C THR A 262 13.06 12.71 -0.56
N HIS A 263 14.03 12.75 -1.48
CA HIS A 263 15.43 13.02 -1.16
C HIS A 263 15.64 14.30 -0.32
N LYS A 264 14.70 15.25 -0.36
CA LYS A 264 14.80 16.54 0.36
C LYS A 264 14.32 16.45 1.83
N ASN A 265 13.64 15.38 2.23
CA ASN A 265 13.12 15.18 3.58
C ASN A 265 13.23 13.72 4.01
N LEU A 266 14.47 13.19 4.01
CA LEU A 266 14.74 11.83 4.46
C LEU A 266 14.37 11.63 5.93
N ASP A 267 14.31 12.72 6.73
CA ASP A 267 13.85 12.76 8.12
C ASP A 267 12.31 12.79 8.24
N PHE A 268 11.63 11.99 7.42
CA PHE A 268 10.17 11.99 7.25
C PHE A 268 9.38 11.63 8.53
N THR A 269 10.01 11.02 9.53
CA THR A 269 9.39 10.85 10.86
C THR A 269 8.94 12.18 11.44
N LYS A 270 9.71 13.27 11.24
CA LYS A 270 9.30 14.60 11.68
C LYS A 270 8.04 15.08 10.94
N ASP A 271 7.86 14.67 9.70
CA ASP A 271 6.67 15.01 8.91
C ASP A 271 5.45 14.23 9.38
N VAL A 272 5.61 12.94 9.68
CA VAL A 272 4.56 12.12 10.31
C VAL A 272 4.16 12.69 11.67
N MET A 273 5.13 13.07 12.50
CA MET A 273 4.87 13.67 13.80
C MET A 273 4.17 15.02 13.69
N ALA A 274 4.59 15.87 12.74
CA ALA A 274 3.93 17.15 12.49
C ALA A 274 2.45 16.98 12.10
N MET A 275 2.12 15.95 11.31
CA MET A 275 0.73 15.61 10.99
C MET A 275 -0.03 15.13 12.24
N SER A 276 0.59 14.29 13.07
CA SER A 276 -0.01 13.84 14.33
C SER A 276 -0.27 15.00 15.30
N ASP A 277 0.65 15.97 15.40
CA ASP A 277 0.52 17.15 16.25
C ASP A 277 -0.63 18.09 15.81
N LEU A 278 -1.02 18.02 14.53
CA LEU A 278 -2.23 18.70 14.02
C LEU A 278 -3.53 17.97 14.40
N GLY A 279 -3.45 16.83 15.06
CA GLY A 279 -4.58 16.01 15.48
C GLY A 279 -5.08 15.03 14.43
N PHE A 280 -4.28 14.70 13.42
CA PHE A 280 -4.59 13.62 12.49
C PHE A 280 -4.21 12.27 13.09
N GLU A 281 -5.15 11.35 13.11
CA GLU A 281 -4.99 10.03 13.74
C GLU A 281 -4.55 8.96 12.70
N HIS A 282 -5.04 9.04 11.48
CA HIS A 282 -4.76 8.06 10.41
C HIS A 282 -3.81 8.64 9.37
N LEU A 283 -2.57 8.16 9.39
CA LEU A 283 -1.45 8.72 8.66
C LEU A 283 -0.84 7.71 7.70
N SER A 284 -0.39 8.19 6.55
CA SER A 284 0.38 7.45 5.56
C SER A 284 1.48 8.34 4.99
N MET A 285 2.68 7.79 4.78
CA MET A 285 3.80 8.50 4.18
C MET A 285 4.47 7.61 3.13
N GLU A 286 4.34 7.99 1.86
CA GLU A 286 4.84 7.21 0.75
C GLU A 286 6.19 7.73 0.24
N PRO A 287 7.09 6.85 -0.23
CA PRO A 287 8.26 7.29 -0.96
C PRO A 287 7.85 7.94 -2.27
N VAL A 288 8.54 8.99 -2.66
CA VAL A 288 8.41 9.49 -4.03
C VAL A 288 8.89 8.42 -5.01
N VAL A 289 8.20 8.33 -6.13
CA VAL A 289 8.56 7.45 -7.25
C VAL A 289 8.76 8.32 -8.47
N GLY A 290 9.89 8.19 -9.14
CA GLY A 290 10.26 8.94 -10.33
C GLY A 290 11.65 8.54 -10.81
N GLU A 291 11.96 8.89 -12.05
CA GLU A 291 13.26 8.60 -12.68
C GLU A 291 14.20 9.80 -12.62
N GLU A 292 13.66 11.01 -12.63
CA GLU A 292 14.43 12.25 -12.72
C GLU A 292 13.95 13.31 -11.73
N GLY A 293 14.83 14.23 -11.39
CA GLY A 293 14.56 15.36 -10.51
C GLY A 293 15.40 15.33 -9.23
N ASP A 294 15.55 16.49 -8.63
CA ASP A 294 16.35 16.68 -7.41
C ASP A 294 15.65 16.17 -6.12
N TYR A 295 14.42 15.71 -6.27
CA TYR A 295 13.59 15.14 -5.21
C TYR A 295 13.55 13.61 -5.21
N VAL A 296 14.00 12.96 -6.29
CA VAL A 296 13.96 11.49 -6.44
C VAL A 296 14.90 10.85 -5.43
N LEU A 297 14.45 9.75 -4.82
CA LEU A 297 15.26 8.95 -3.90
C LEU A 297 16.41 8.26 -4.65
N ARG A 298 17.58 8.16 -4.00
CA ARG A 298 18.81 7.63 -4.55
C ARG A 298 19.34 6.50 -3.71
N GLU A 299 20.23 5.69 -4.27
CA GLU A 299 20.88 4.60 -3.52
C GLU A 299 21.62 5.10 -2.26
N GLU A 300 22.24 6.27 -2.32
CA GLU A 300 22.93 6.91 -1.20
C GLU A 300 22.00 7.31 -0.03
N ASP A 301 20.67 7.39 -0.27
CA ASP A 301 19.68 7.72 0.77
C ASP A 301 19.34 6.53 1.65
N TRP A 302 19.64 5.33 1.19
CA TRP A 302 19.21 4.10 1.87
C TRP A 302 19.59 4.03 3.34
N PRO A 303 20.86 4.29 3.77
CA PRO A 303 21.22 4.18 5.18
C PRO A 303 20.47 5.17 6.08
N ALA A 304 20.08 6.32 5.54
CA ALA A 304 19.27 7.30 6.27
C ALA A 304 17.81 6.86 6.38
N LEU A 305 17.24 6.34 5.29
CA LEU A 305 15.87 5.85 5.24
C LEU A 305 15.65 4.64 6.15
N GLU A 306 16.59 3.70 6.16
CA GLU A 306 16.56 2.53 7.02
C GLU A 306 16.43 2.93 8.50
N LYS A 307 17.33 3.81 8.95
CA LYS A 307 17.29 4.35 10.32
C LYS A 307 16.04 5.15 10.62
N GLU A 308 15.53 5.87 9.64
CA GLU A 308 14.33 6.69 9.84
C GLU A 308 13.07 5.83 9.96
N TYR A 309 12.97 4.70 9.24
CA TYR A 309 11.90 3.71 9.45
C TYR A 309 11.98 3.08 10.84
N GLU A 310 13.17 2.67 11.30
CA GLU A 310 13.36 2.14 12.65
C GLU A 310 12.94 3.15 13.72
N LYS A 311 13.37 4.39 13.57
CA LYS A 311 13.00 5.48 14.49
C LYS A 311 11.49 5.73 14.53
N LEU A 312 10.81 5.71 13.36
CA LEU A 312 9.36 5.85 13.32
C LEU A 312 8.67 4.63 13.97
N ALA A 313 9.20 3.42 13.75
CA ALA A 313 8.70 2.20 14.36
C ALA A 313 8.81 2.24 15.89
N ASP A 314 9.92 2.77 16.42
CA ASP A 314 10.13 2.97 17.86
C ASP A 314 9.10 3.95 18.44
N ILE A 315 8.90 5.09 17.80
CA ILE A 315 7.90 6.06 18.24
C ILE A 315 6.49 5.46 18.17
N TYR A 316 6.20 4.71 17.11
CA TYR A 316 4.92 4.04 16.96
C TYR A 316 4.68 3.04 18.09
N LEU A 317 5.64 2.13 18.33
CA LEU A 317 5.57 1.13 19.39
C LEU A 317 5.39 1.81 20.76
N GLN A 318 6.20 2.81 21.08
CA GLN A 318 6.10 3.51 22.35
C GLN A 318 4.71 4.12 22.57
N ARG A 319 4.13 4.76 21.56
CA ARG A 319 2.78 5.30 21.64
C ARG A 319 1.73 4.22 21.82
N GLN A 320 1.86 3.07 21.15
CA GLN A 320 0.93 1.95 21.35
C GLN A 320 1.01 1.41 22.79
N LEU A 321 2.22 1.26 23.34
CA LEU A 321 2.46 0.86 24.73
C LEU A 321 1.88 1.85 25.74
N GLU A 322 1.89 3.15 25.42
CA GLU A 322 1.27 4.23 26.20
C GLU A 322 -0.26 4.30 26.05
N GLY A 323 -0.88 3.42 25.25
CA GLY A 323 -2.33 3.34 25.07
C GLY A 323 -2.92 4.35 24.09
N TRP A 324 -2.14 4.86 23.16
CA TRP A 324 -2.67 5.76 22.10
C TRP A 324 -3.66 5.04 21.18
N GLY A 325 -3.43 3.74 20.89
CA GLY A 325 -4.32 2.95 20.04
C GLY A 325 -4.59 3.63 18.70
N GLU A 326 -5.87 3.76 18.34
CA GLU A 326 -6.30 4.37 17.08
C GLU A 326 -5.97 5.85 16.94
N LYS A 327 -5.60 6.55 18.02
CA LYS A 327 -5.19 7.96 17.97
C LYS A 327 -3.86 8.20 17.27
N PHE A 328 -3.07 7.16 17.05
CA PHE A 328 -1.87 7.20 16.23
C PHE A 328 -1.77 5.94 15.39
N ASN A 329 -2.34 6.02 14.20
CA ASN A 329 -2.39 4.93 13.25
C ASN A 329 -1.52 5.28 12.04
N PHE A 330 -0.38 4.60 11.90
CA PHE A 330 0.47 4.70 10.72
C PHE A 330 0.23 3.52 9.81
N PHE A 331 -0.38 3.75 8.65
CA PHE A 331 -0.89 2.74 7.73
C PHE A 331 0.11 1.63 7.41
N HIS A 332 1.38 1.98 7.20
CA HIS A 332 2.40 1.02 6.75
C HIS A 332 2.88 0.05 7.84
N PHE A 333 2.60 0.32 9.11
CA PHE A 333 2.92 -0.58 10.23
C PHE A 333 1.71 -1.42 10.65
N ARG A 334 0.53 -1.12 10.13
CA ARG A 334 -0.69 -1.89 10.37
C ARG A 334 -0.80 -3.03 9.35
N MET A 335 0.03 -4.02 9.52
CA MET A 335 0.00 -5.24 8.72
C MET A 335 -0.64 -6.37 9.54
N ASP A 336 -1.70 -6.97 9.03
CA ASP A 336 -2.22 -8.20 9.62
C ASP A 336 -1.27 -9.34 9.27
N LEU A 337 -0.35 -9.61 10.16
CA LEU A 337 0.68 -10.63 9.98
C LEU A 337 0.12 -12.05 10.16
N TYR A 338 -0.96 -12.22 10.95
CA TYR A 338 -1.55 -13.53 11.25
C TYR A 338 -2.63 -13.95 10.26
N ARG A 339 -3.57 -13.06 9.97
CA ARG A 339 -4.68 -13.37 9.06
C ARG A 339 -4.37 -12.95 7.64
N GLY A 340 -3.67 -11.82 7.48
CA GLY A 340 -3.27 -11.22 6.22
C GLY A 340 -4.44 -10.93 5.28
N PRO A 341 -4.20 -10.25 4.18
CA PRO A 341 -5.21 -10.09 3.12
C PRO A 341 -5.54 -11.46 2.51
N CYS A 342 -6.69 -11.54 1.83
CA CYS A 342 -7.08 -12.76 1.14
C CYS A 342 -5.95 -13.21 0.17
N MET A 343 -5.88 -14.51 -0.09
CA MET A 343 -4.80 -15.12 -0.87
C MET A 343 -4.57 -14.43 -2.23
N ALA A 344 -5.64 -14.06 -2.93
CA ALA A 344 -5.52 -13.36 -4.21
C ALA A 344 -4.77 -12.02 -4.07
N LYS A 345 -5.03 -11.25 -3.01
CA LYS A 345 -4.35 -9.98 -2.74
C LYS A 345 -2.89 -10.19 -2.34
N ARG A 346 -2.59 -11.22 -1.55
CA ARG A 346 -1.21 -11.59 -1.18
C ARG A 346 -0.35 -11.89 -2.40
N LEU A 347 -0.95 -12.45 -3.44
CA LEU A 347 -0.21 -12.90 -4.61
C LEU A 347 -0.06 -11.84 -5.69
N ARG A 348 -1.08 -11.01 -5.88
CA ARG A 348 -1.20 -10.11 -7.04
C ARG A 348 -1.27 -8.63 -6.67
N GLY A 349 -1.32 -8.29 -5.38
CA GLY A 349 -1.40 -6.93 -4.90
C GLY A 349 -2.76 -6.26 -5.20
N CYS A 350 -2.73 -5.04 -5.73
CA CYS A 350 -3.92 -4.19 -5.91
C CYS A 350 -4.89 -4.66 -7.01
N GLY A 351 -4.48 -5.59 -7.86
CA GLY A 351 -5.31 -6.09 -8.96
C GLY A 351 -5.40 -5.14 -10.16
N ALA A 352 -4.44 -4.22 -10.32
CA ALA A 352 -4.38 -3.33 -11.49
C ALA A 352 -4.52 -4.11 -12.79
N GLY A 353 -5.25 -3.55 -13.74
CA GLY A 353 -5.49 -4.13 -15.07
C GLY A 353 -6.54 -5.24 -15.14
N HIS A 354 -6.97 -5.82 -14.02
CA HIS A 354 -7.98 -6.90 -14.05
C HIS A 354 -9.05 -6.84 -12.95
N GLU A 355 -8.73 -6.35 -11.76
CA GLU A 355 -9.69 -6.10 -10.67
C GLU A 355 -9.89 -4.62 -10.40
N TYR A 356 -8.90 -3.81 -10.73
CA TYR A 356 -8.86 -2.36 -10.58
C TYR A 356 -8.47 -1.73 -11.90
N MET A 357 -9.18 -0.69 -12.33
CA MET A 357 -8.93 0.05 -13.58
C MET A 357 -9.13 1.55 -13.36
N ALA A 358 -8.57 2.37 -14.24
CA ALA A 358 -8.81 3.81 -14.26
C ALA A 358 -9.62 4.21 -15.49
N VAL A 359 -10.53 5.16 -15.31
CA VAL A 359 -11.31 5.77 -16.41
C VAL A 359 -11.01 7.26 -16.46
N VAL A 360 -10.72 7.77 -17.64
CA VAL A 360 -10.34 9.17 -17.87
C VAL A 360 -11.46 9.98 -18.53
N PRO A 361 -11.38 11.32 -18.61
CA PRO A 361 -12.47 12.19 -19.08
C PRO A 361 -13.07 11.86 -20.44
N ASN A 362 -12.27 11.36 -21.39
CA ASN A 362 -12.76 10.92 -22.71
C ASN A 362 -13.40 9.53 -22.73
N GLY A 363 -13.41 8.84 -21.57
CA GLY A 363 -13.98 7.51 -21.40
C GLY A 363 -13.01 6.35 -21.60
N ASP A 364 -11.74 6.58 -21.94
CA ASP A 364 -10.74 5.55 -22.09
C ASP A 364 -10.45 4.86 -20.75
N ILE A 365 -10.17 3.56 -20.83
CA ILE A 365 -9.92 2.68 -19.70
C ILE A 365 -8.44 2.27 -19.69
N TYR A 366 -7.78 2.43 -18.54
CA TYR A 366 -6.38 2.07 -18.30
C TYR A 366 -6.22 1.05 -17.18
N PRO A 367 -5.11 0.30 -17.09
CA PRO A 367 -4.87 -0.66 -16.00
C PRO A 367 -4.94 -0.04 -14.59
N CYS A 368 -4.42 1.17 -14.42
CA CYS A 368 -4.58 2.01 -13.24
C CYS A 368 -4.25 3.48 -13.57
N HIS A 369 -4.42 4.37 -12.59
CA HIS A 369 -4.16 5.81 -12.77
C HIS A 369 -2.70 6.14 -13.16
N GLN A 370 -1.72 5.27 -12.84
CA GLN A 370 -0.32 5.48 -13.22
C GLN A 370 -0.01 5.12 -14.70
N PHE A 371 -0.94 4.46 -15.38
CA PHE A 371 -0.81 4.14 -16.81
C PHE A 371 -1.52 5.13 -17.72
N VAL A 372 -2.24 6.09 -17.14
CA VAL A 372 -2.93 7.12 -17.92
C VAL A 372 -1.92 7.92 -18.75
N GLY A 373 -2.21 8.07 -20.05
CA GLY A 373 -1.35 8.76 -20.99
C GLY A 373 -0.14 7.97 -21.50
N LYS A 374 0.06 6.72 -21.01
CA LYS A 374 1.13 5.86 -21.53
C LYS A 374 0.66 5.12 -22.78
N ASP A 375 1.44 5.21 -23.84
CA ASP A 375 1.16 4.53 -25.11
C ASP A 375 1.04 3.03 -24.93
N GLY A 376 0.07 2.43 -25.63
CA GLY A 376 -0.15 0.97 -25.62
C GLY A 376 -0.94 0.43 -24.41
N TYR A 377 -1.28 1.26 -23.41
CA TYR A 377 -1.98 0.80 -22.20
C TYR A 377 -3.49 1.09 -22.19
N VAL A 378 -4.06 1.59 -23.26
CA VAL A 378 -5.52 1.73 -23.39
C VAL A 378 -6.14 0.34 -23.49
N LEU A 379 -7.03 0.00 -22.53
CA LEU A 379 -7.72 -1.29 -22.48
C LEU A 379 -9.03 -1.29 -23.29
N GLY A 380 -9.58 -0.13 -23.56
CA GLY A 380 -10.85 0.09 -24.23
C GLY A 380 -11.47 1.40 -23.83
N ASN A 381 -12.77 1.55 -23.98
CA ASN A 381 -13.52 2.75 -23.67
C ASN A 381 -14.86 2.39 -23.00
N VAL A 382 -15.39 3.26 -22.12
CA VAL A 382 -16.65 3.00 -21.39
C VAL A 382 -17.87 2.86 -22.33
N TYR A 383 -17.78 3.37 -23.56
CA TYR A 383 -18.83 3.23 -24.58
C TYR A 383 -18.82 1.86 -25.26
N ASP A 384 -17.63 1.34 -25.54
CA ASP A 384 -17.44 0.10 -26.34
C ASP A 384 -17.03 -1.11 -25.47
N GLY A 385 -16.62 -0.87 -24.21
CA GLY A 385 -16.09 -1.87 -23.30
C GLY A 385 -14.61 -2.16 -23.52
N LEU A 386 -14.10 -3.25 -22.94
CA LEU A 386 -12.72 -3.68 -23.10
C LEU A 386 -12.50 -4.22 -24.52
N GLN A 387 -11.52 -3.69 -25.19
CA GLN A 387 -11.11 -4.10 -26.55
C GLN A 387 -9.74 -4.82 -26.54
N ASN A 388 -8.83 -4.37 -25.66
CA ASN A 388 -7.58 -5.06 -25.41
C ASN A 388 -7.77 -6.08 -24.29
N THR A 389 -7.61 -7.36 -24.60
CA THR A 389 -7.76 -8.47 -23.65
C THR A 389 -6.43 -9.03 -23.20
N GLU A 390 -5.34 -8.75 -23.93
CA GLU A 390 -4.02 -9.29 -23.59
C GLU A 390 -3.41 -8.60 -22.38
N ILE A 391 -3.44 -7.28 -22.30
CA ILE A 391 -2.94 -6.55 -21.12
C ILE A 391 -3.64 -7.01 -19.82
N PRO A 392 -4.98 -7.05 -19.72
CA PRO A 392 -5.65 -7.60 -18.54
C PRO A 392 -5.26 -9.05 -18.23
N LYS A 393 -4.98 -9.86 -19.24
CA LYS A 393 -4.51 -11.24 -19.08
C LYS A 393 -3.11 -11.29 -18.51
N ASP A 394 -2.18 -10.49 -19.03
CA ASP A 394 -0.80 -10.42 -18.55
C ASP A 394 -0.75 -9.94 -17.09
N PHE A 395 -1.45 -8.86 -16.76
CA PHE A 395 -1.54 -8.36 -15.40
C PHE A 395 -2.15 -9.38 -14.43
N ARG A 396 -3.17 -10.12 -14.87
CA ARG A 396 -3.82 -11.17 -14.07
C ARG A 396 -2.91 -12.37 -13.84
N ASN A 397 -2.09 -12.72 -14.82
CA ASN A 397 -1.16 -13.84 -14.75
C ASN A 397 0.12 -13.49 -13.99
N THR A 398 0.40 -12.19 -13.83
CA THR A 398 1.56 -11.72 -13.06
C THR A 398 1.26 -11.80 -11.56
N HIS A 399 2.07 -12.58 -10.85
CA HIS A 399 1.95 -12.81 -9.42
C HIS A 399 3.33 -13.10 -8.79
N VAL A 400 3.41 -13.21 -7.48
CA VAL A 400 4.69 -13.40 -6.78
C VAL A 400 5.48 -14.63 -7.26
N PHE A 401 4.81 -15.69 -7.72
CA PHE A 401 5.49 -16.90 -8.22
C PHE A 401 5.82 -16.85 -9.71
N SER A 402 5.24 -15.94 -10.49
CA SER A 402 5.65 -15.72 -11.88
C SER A 402 6.89 -14.84 -12.00
N LYS A 403 7.21 -14.10 -10.92
CA LYS A 403 8.39 -13.23 -10.83
C LYS A 403 9.53 -13.99 -10.16
N PRO A 404 10.64 -14.32 -10.85
CA PRO A 404 11.71 -15.16 -10.30
C PRO A 404 12.25 -14.65 -8.95
N THR A 405 12.56 -13.35 -8.85
CA THR A 405 13.08 -12.75 -7.62
C THR A 405 12.05 -12.71 -6.47
N CYS A 406 10.76 -12.62 -6.79
CA CYS A 406 9.70 -12.64 -5.77
C CYS A 406 9.40 -14.04 -5.27
N ALA A 407 9.52 -15.07 -6.12
CA ALA A 407 9.28 -16.45 -5.71
C ALA A 407 10.23 -16.89 -4.58
N GLU A 408 11.46 -16.39 -4.59
CA GLU A 408 12.49 -16.65 -3.57
C GLU A 408 12.57 -15.56 -2.49
N CYS A 409 11.67 -14.60 -2.50
CA CYS A 409 11.67 -13.49 -1.54
C CYS A 409 10.90 -13.85 -0.27
N TRP A 410 11.47 -13.62 0.89
CA TRP A 410 10.81 -13.84 2.17
C TRP A 410 9.57 -12.95 2.36
N ALA A 411 9.60 -11.74 1.79
CA ALA A 411 8.51 -10.77 1.93
C ALA A 411 7.34 -11.00 0.96
N LYS A 412 7.35 -12.08 0.14
CA LYS A 412 6.42 -12.29 -0.99
C LYS A 412 4.94 -12.18 -0.61
N PHE A 413 4.54 -12.72 0.55
CA PHE A 413 3.14 -12.74 0.98
C PHE A 413 2.66 -11.45 1.62
N PHE A 414 3.58 -10.55 1.96
CA PHE A 414 3.28 -9.24 2.54
C PHE A 414 3.44 -8.10 1.51
N CYS A 415 4.41 -8.24 0.60
CA CYS A 415 4.69 -7.27 -0.47
C CYS A 415 3.79 -7.44 -1.70
N SER A 416 3.36 -8.68 -2.00
CA SER A 416 2.52 -9.02 -3.17
C SER A 416 3.19 -8.74 -4.53
N GLY A 417 4.53 -8.69 -4.60
CA GLY A 417 5.28 -8.52 -5.85
C GLY A 417 5.45 -7.07 -6.33
N GLY A 418 5.22 -6.09 -5.45
CA GLY A 418 5.43 -4.68 -5.74
C GLY A 418 4.33 -4.02 -6.60
N CYS A 419 4.55 -2.77 -6.97
CA CYS A 419 3.63 -2.01 -7.83
C CYS A 419 3.91 -2.32 -9.30
N HIS A 420 2.92 -2.78 -10.04
CA HIS A 420 3.06 -3.09 -11.47
C HIS A 420 3.53 -1.89 -12.31
N ALA A 421 3.06 -0.69 -12.00
CA ALA A 421 3.50 0.51 -12.71
C ALA A 421 4.98 0.82 -12.44
N ASN A 422 5.43 0.69 -11.18
CA ASN A 422 6.83 0.89 -10.83
C ASN A 422 7.72 -0.20 -11.42
N ASN A 423 7.26 -1.45 -11.46
CA ASN A 423 8.00 -2.55 -12.09
C ASN A 423 8.26 -2.24 -13.58
N ILE A 424 7.21 -1.84 -14.31
CA ILE A 424 7.35 -1.50 -15.73
C ILE A 424 8.23 -0.26 -15.94
N THR A 425 8.01 0.80 -15.15
CA THR A 425 8.72 2.08 -15.36
C THR A 425 10.17 2.01 -14.87
N LEU A 426 10.43 1.40 -13.71
CA LEU A 426 11.73 1.42 -13.04
C LEU A 426 12.45 0.06 -13.06
N GLY A 427 11.71 -1.05 -13.20
CA GLY A 427 12.25 -2.40 -13.34
C GLY A 427 12.42 -2.82 -14.81
N GLY A 428 11.77 -2.13 -15.75
CA GLY A 428 11.86 -2.38 -17.19
C GLY A 428 10.73 -3.23 -17.75
N ASP A 429 10.09 -4.08 -16.96
CA ASP A 429 8.95 -4.92 -17.35
C ASP A 429 8.01 -5.23 -16.18
N LEU A 430 6.93 -5.97 -16.46
CA LEU A 430 5.92 -6.32 -15.45
C LEU A 430 6.44 -7.33 -14.40
N GLU A 431 7.39 -8.17 -14.76
CA GLU A 431 7.92 -9.26 -13.93
C GLU A 431 9.15 -8.88 -13.11
N THR A 432 9.84 -7.80 -13.48
CA THR A 432 11.03 -7.30 -12.79
C THR A 432 10.65 -6.26 -11.72
N PRO A 433 10.72 -6.60 -10.43
CA PRO A 433 10.39 -5.65 -9.38
C PRO A 433 11.40 -4.49 -9.31
N TYR A 434 10.91 -3.29 -8.99
CA TYR A 434 11.74 -2.13 -8.68
C TYR A 434 12.54 -2.37 -7.40
N GLU A 435 13.86 -2.57 -7.49
CA GLU A 435 14.70 -3.06 -6.39
C GLU A 435 14.72 -2.12 -5.18
N PHE A 436 14.88 -0.82 -5.38
CA PHE A 436 14.87 0.12 -4.28
C PHE A 436 13.52 0.09 -3.53
N GLY A 437 12.41 -0.03 -4.27
CA GLY A 437 11.08 -0.23 -3.70
C GLY A 437 10.95 -1.54 -2.90
N CYS A 438 11.63 -2.61 -3.34
CA CYS A 438 11.69 -3.87 -2.60
C CYS A 438 12.37 -3.69 -1.23
N ARG A 439 13.48 -2.96 -1.18
CA ARG A 439 14.21 -2.69 0.06
C ARG A 439 13.37 -1.88 1.04
N LEU A 440 12.71 -0.82 0.56
CA LEU A 440 11.79 -0.02 1.38
C LEU A 440 10.65 -0.87 1.96
N GLN A 441 10.04 -1.72 1.13
CA GLN A 441 8.94 -2.56 1.57
C GLN A 441 9.38 -3.63 2.57
N LYS A 442 10.54 -4.26 2.35
CA LYS A 442 11.12 -5.22 3.29
C LYS A 442 11.35 -4.56 4.66
N LYS A 443 11.93 -3.35 4.70
CA LYS A 443 12.16 -2.63 5.95
C LYS A 443 10.87 -2.27 6.68
N ARG A 444 9.82 -1.88 5.95
CA ARG A 444 8.48 -1.65 6.53
C ARG A 444 7.91 -2.92 7.17
N ILE A 445 8.10 -4.08 6.54
CA ILE A 445 7.64 -5.37 7.05
C ILE A 445 8.42 -5.75 8.31
N GLU A 446 9.76 -5.61 8.32
CA GLU A 446 10.59 -5.84 9.51
C GLU A 446 10.14 -4.95 10.68
N CYS A 447 9.89 -3.66 10.44
CA CYS A 447 9.35 -2.75 11.45
C CYS A 447 7.97 -3.22 11.98
N ALA A 448 7.08 -3.67 11.09
CA ALA A 448 5.77 -4.18 11.50
C ALA A 448 5.87 -5.48 12.33
N ILE A 449 6.78 -6.38 11.96
CA ILE A 449 7.07 -7.62 12.72
C ILE A 449 7.57 -7.27 14.13
N MET A 450 8.57 -6.38 14.23
CA MET A 450 9.09 -5.93 15.52
C MET A 450 7.99 -5.33 16.39
N ILE A 451 7.19 -4.40 15.86
CA ILE A 451 6.09 -3.76 16.59
C ILE A 451 5.11 -4.81 17.11
N GLN A 452 4.70 -5.75 16.27
CA GLN A 452 3.75 -6.79 16.64
C GLN A 452 4.30 -7.67 17.76
N ALA A 453 5.52 -8.17 17.61
CA ALA A 453 6.16 -9.03 18.58
C ALA A 453 6.31 -8.35 19.96
N GLU A 454 6.73 -7.10 19.99
CA GLU A 454 6.89 -6.32 21.22
C GLU A 454 5.54 -6.04 21.91
N LEU A 455 4.48 -5.73 21.14
CA LEU A 455 3.14 -5.52 21.68
C LEU A 455 2.59 -6.82 22.30
N GLU A 456 2.80 -7.96 21.67
CA GLU A 456 2.38 -9.26 22.20
C GLU A 456 3.12 -9.63 23.49
N GLN A 457 4.43 -9.40 23.55
CA GLN A 457 5.19 -9.60 24.79
C GLN A 457 4.68 -8.70 25.92
N ALA A 458 4.21 -7.50 25.61
CA ALA A 458 3.58 -6.61 26.56
C ALA A 458 2.12 -6.98 26.93
N GLY A 459 1.58 -8.07 26.35
CA GLY A 459 0.20 -8.50 26.56
C GLY A 459 -0.85 -7.59 25.90
N ILE A 460 -0.45 -6.78 24.94
CA ILE A 460 -1.34 -5.94 24.16
C ILE A 460 -1.71 -6.72 22.90
N ASP A 461 -3.02 -6.87 22.66
CA ASP A 461 -3.49 -7.49 21.43
C ASP A 461 -3.03 -6.69 20.21
N GLY A 462 -1.96 -7.17 19.59
CA GLY A 462 -1.43 -6.61 18.35
C GLY A 462 -2.34 -6.87 17.14
N SER A 463 -3.44 -7.63 17.30
CA SER A 463 -4.44 -7.84 16.26
C SER A 463 -5.14 -6.51 15.99
N ILE A 464 -4.60 -5.81 15.03
CA ILE A 464 -5.11 -4.55 14.56
C ILE A 464 -6.41 -4.84 13.81
N PRO A 465 -7.54 -4.21 14.17
CA PRO A 465 -8.74 -4.30 13.36
C PRO A 465 -8.37 -3.89 11.94
N VAL A 466 -8.41 -4.84 11.01
CA VAL A 466 -8.20 -4.53 9.61
C VAL A 466 -9.31 -3.57 9.23
N ALA A 467 -8.98 -2.31 9.03
CA ALA A 467 -9.85 -1.43 8.29
C ALA A 467 -10.05 -2.12 6.94
N LEU A 468 -11.24 -2.66 6.72
CA LEU A 468 -11.61 -3.35 5.50
C LEU A 468 -11.37 -2.38 4.34
N GLY A 469 -10.23 -2.52 3.67
CA GLY A 469 -9.91 -1.83 2.42
C GLY A 469 -10.57 -2.51 1.24
#